data_9d13334d40aec50c1931ec74e6bd0109
#
_entry.id   9d13334d40aec50c1931ec74e6bd0109
#
_cell.length_a   1.000
_cell.length_b   1.000
_cell.length_c   1.000
_cell.angle_alpha   90.00
_cell.angle_beta   90.00
_cell.angle_gamma   90.00
#
_symmetry.space_group_name_H-M   'P 1'
#
loop_
_entity.id
_entity.type
_entity.pdbx_description
1 polymer ?
#
loop_
_entity_poly.entity_id
_entity_poly.type
_entity_poly.pdbx_seq_one_letter_code
_entity_poly.pdbx_strand_id
1 'polypeptide(L)'
;FTVRGMEYALASGYYAAKTVIAARKAGRFDATVLAAYRQSLEESFVLKDFRTFKDTPRVLANPHLFGHYPELIGNLLRDLYTVPAGPKSPVFTTLRRHLTLSELWTMLLDAKEVAKI
;
A
#
# COMPACT_ATOMS: atom_id res chain seq x y z
N PHE A 1 1.20 0.98 2.80
CA PHE A 1 0.97 -0.21 3.64
C PHE A 1 1.18 0.05 5.14
N THR A 2 1.47 1.27 5.55
CA THR A 2 1.59 1.65 6.96
C THR A 2 0.21 1.92 7.53
N VAL A 3 -0.04 1.45 8.77
CA VAL A 3 -1.28 1.70 9.51
C VAL A 3 -1.29 3.18 9.96
N ARG A 4 -1.73 4.09 9.07
CA ARG A 4 -1.72 5.55 9.30
C ARG A 4 -3.07 6.10 9.78
N GLY A 5 -3.98 5.25 10.28
CA GLY A 5 -5.32 5.67 10.69
C GLY A 5 -5.34 6.74 11.78
N MET A 6 -4.48 6.63 12.78
CA MET A 6 -4.38 7.63 13.86
C MET A 6 -3.90 8.99 13.35
N GLU A 7 -2.92 9.00 12.45
CA GLU A 7 -2.36 10.22 11.88
C GLU A 7 -3.42 10.99 11.06
N TYR A 8 -4.19 10.29 10.24
CA TYR A 8 -5.30 10.88 9.50
C TYR A 8 -6.41 11.40 10.41
N ALA A 9 -6.75 10.66 11.47
CA ALA A 9 -7.75 11.07 12.45
C ALA A 9 -7.31 12.34 13.20
N LEU A 10 -6.06 12.39 13.67
CA LEU A 10 -5.52 13.56 14.35
C LEU A 10 -5.46 14.79 13.45
N ALA A 11 -4.98 14.64 12.20
CA ALA A 11 -4.92 15.74 11.25
C ALA A 11 -6.32 16.25 10.90
N SER A 12 -7.26 15.35 10.64
CA SER A 12 -8.64 15.72 10.34
C SER A 12 -9.31 16.44 11.51
N GLY A 13 -9.10 15.95 12.75
CA GLY A 13 -9.57 16.61 13.97
C GLY A 13 -8.97 18.02 14.17
N TYR A 14 -7.68 18.18 13.88
CA TYR A 14 -7.02 19.49 13.92
C TYR A 14 -7.65 20.48 12.94
N TYR A 15 -7.89 20.10 11.68
CA TYR A 15 -8.53 20.97 10.68
C TYR A 15 -9.99 21.28 11.03
N ALA A 16 -10.72 20.30 11.59
CA ALA A 16 -12.07 20.52 12.11
C ALA A 16 -12.08 21.57 13.22
N ALA A 17 -11.21 21.43 14.21
CA ALA A 17 -11.10 22.38 15.30
C ALA A 17 -10.75 23.80 14.82
N LYS A 18 -9.81 23.94 13.90
CA LYS A 18 -9.48 25.25 13.27
C LYS A 18 -10.70 25.88 12.60
N THR A 19 -11.45 25.09 11.85
CA THR A 19 -12.64 25.58 11.16
C THR A 19 -13.72 26.03 12.12
N VAL A 20 -13.99 25.25 13.18
CA VAL A 20 -14.98 25.61 14.21
C VAL A 20 -14.57 26.88 14.98
N ILE A 21 -13.31 27.02 15.31
CA ILE A 21 -12.79 28.25 15.98
C ILE A 21 -12.97 29.46 15.07
N ALA A 22 -12.68 29.33 13.77
CA ALA A 22 -12.88 30.42 12.81
C ALA A 22 -14.35 30.77 12.64
N ALA A 23 -15.23 29.78 12.52
CA ALA A 23 -16.67 29.94 12.43
C ALA A 23 -17.25 30.66 13.66
N ARG A 24 -16.77 30.27 14.87
CA ARG A 24 -17.15 30.92 16.13
C ARG A 24 -16.72 32.38 16.19
N LYS A 25 -15.52 32.70 15.74
CA LYS A 25 -15.01 34.09 15.68
C LYS A 25 -15.83 34.93 14.69
N ALA A 26 -16.27 34.34 13.58
CA ALA A 26 -17.09 34.99 12.58
C ALA A 26 -18.60 35.08 12.96
N GLY A 27 -19.00 34.38 14.03
CA GLY A 27 -20.41 34.29 14.46
C GLY A 27 -21.30 33.53 13.47
N ARG A 28 -20.74 32.71 12.56
CA ARG A 28 -21.44 32.03 11.47
C ARG A 28 -21.04 30.58 11.39
N PHE A 29 -22.05 29.69 11.32
CA PHE A 29 -21.86 28.22 11.20
C PHE A 29 -22.60 27.68 9.97
N ASP A 30 -22.71 28.50 8.93
CA ASP A 30 -23.33 28.09 7.67
C ASP A 30 -22.37 27.21 6.83
N ALA A 31 -22.93 26.54 5.83
CA ALA A 31 -22.20 25.62 4.96
C ALA A 31 -20.99 26.28 4.25
N THR A 32 -21.10 27.60 3.95
CA THR A 32 -20.02 28.33 3.27
C THR A 32 -18.80 28.46 4.17
N VAL A 33 -18.99 28.81 5.44
CA VAL A 33 -17.90 28.93 6.41
C VAL A 33 -17.32 27.56 6.74
N LEU A 34 -18.18 26.54 6.92
CA LEU A 34 -17.75 25.19 7.25
C LEU A 34 -17.08 24.47 6.07
N ALA A 35 -17.30 24.92 4.82
CA ALA A 35 -16.60 24.38 3.65
C ALA A 35 -15.06 24.51 3.72
N ALA A 36 -14.55 25.47 4.53
CA ALA A 36 -13.11 25.60 4.79
C ALA A 36 -12.47 24.34 5.38
N TYR A 37 -13.22 23.51 6.11
CA TYR A 37 -12.76 22.22 6.58
C TYR A 37 -12.41 21.28 5.41
N ARG A 38 -13.33 21.14 4.47
CA ARG A 38 -13.12 20.31 3.27
C ARG A 38 -11.91 20.81 2.47
N GLN A 39 -11.83 22.12 2.26
CA GLN A 39 -10.70 22.74 1.55
C GLN A 39 -9.37 22.40 2.25
N SER A 40 -9.31 22.59 3.57
CA SER A 40 -8.11 22.24 4.36
C SER A 40 -7.72 20.77 4.23
N LEU A 41 -8.67 19.84 4.18
CA LEU A 41 -8.39 18.42 3.96
C LEU A 41 -7.89 18.14 2.53
N GLU A 42 -8.43 18.83 1.52
CA GLU A 42 -8.01 18.68 0.12
C GLU A 42 -6.58 19.19 -0.13
N GLU A 43 -6.21 20.27 0.54
CA GLU A 43 -4.87 20.85 0.49
C GLU A 43 -3.84 20.03 1.30
N SER A 44 -4.30 19.34 2.34
CA SER A 44 -3.47 18.51 3.22
C SER A 44 -3.06 17.18 2.59
N PHE A 45 -2.20 16.44 3.30
CA PHE A 45 -1.83 15.08 2.93
C PHE A 45 -3.00 14.07 3.06
N VAL A 46 -4.01 14.34 3.91
CA VAL A 46 -5.09 13.40 4.22
C VAL A 46 -5.85 12.95 2.97
N LEU A 47 -6.45 13.89 2.23
CA LEU A 47 -7.20 13.53 1.01
C LEU A 47 -6.29 13.23 -0.19
N LYS A 48 -5.07 13.75 -0.20
CA LYS A 48 -4.08 13.38 -1.23
C LYS A 48 -3.71 11.91 -1.10
N ASP A 49 -3.38 11.44 0.10
CA ASP A 49 -3.05 10.04 0.36
C ASP A 49 -4.25 9.12 0.08
N PHE A 50 -5.47 9.50 0.50
CA PHE A 50 -6.66 8.71 0.18
C PHE A 50 -6.91 8.57 -1.33
N ARG A 51 -6.62 9.60 -2.13
CA ARG A 51 -6.70 9.51 -3.59
C ARG A 51 -5.61 8.64 -4.18
N THR A 52 -4.37 8.78 -3.68
CA THR A 52 -3.21 7.99 -4.12
C THR A 52 -3.42 6.50 -3.82
N PHE A 53 -3.85 6.17 -2.59
CA PHE A 53 -3.95 4.78 -2.12
C PHE A 53 -5.36 4.19 -2.21
N LYS A 54 -6.27 4.79 -2.98
CA LYS A 54 -7.67 4.34 -3.10
C LYS A 54 -7.80 2.88 -3.59
N ASP A 55 -6.88 2.44 -4.44
CA ASP A 55 -6.88 1.11 -5.05
C ASP A 55 -6.11 0.06 -4.22
N THR A 56 -5.46 0.46 -3.13
CA THR A 56 -4.69 -0.43 -2.23
C THR A 56 -5.50 -1.63 -1.73
N PRO A 57 -6.77 -1.52 -1.30
CA PRO A 57 -7.54 -2.68 -0.86
C PRO A 57 -7.68 -3.75 -1.94
N ARG A 58 -7.85 -3.35 -3.20
CA ARG A 58 -7.93 -4.27 -4.35
C ARG A 58 -6.61 -4.99 -4.57
N VAL A 59 -5.48 -4.28 -4.49
CA VAL A 59 -4.15 -4.89 -4.64
C VAL A 59 -3.86 -5.84 -3.49
N LEU A 60 -4.19 -5.46 -2.24
CA LEU A 60 -4.02 -6.32 -1.07
C LEU A 60 -4.94 -7.56 -1.07
N ALA A 61 -6.05 -7.53 -1.80
CA ALA A 61 -6.93 -8.69 -1.98
C ALA A 61 -6.36 -9.72 -2.97
N ASN A 62 -5.24 -9.45 -3.65
CA ASN A 62 -4.60 -10.41 -4.54
C ASN A 62 -4.03 -11.59 -3.72
N PRO A 63 -4.53 -12.83 -3.92
CA PRO A 63 -4.09 -13.98 -3.14
C PRO A 63 -2.63 -14.35 -3.36
N HIS A 64 -2.05 -13.94 -4.49
CA HIS A 64 -0.63 -14.19 -4.77
C HIS A 64 0.29 -13.48 -3.77
N LEU A 65 -0.07 -12.30 -3.27
CA LEU A 65 0.78 -11.52 -2.37
C LEU A 65 1.03 -12.21 -1.02
N PHE A 66 0.04 -12.90 -0.49
CA PHE A 66 0.10 -13.50 0.86
C PHE A 66 0.14 -15.03 0.85
N GLY A 67 -0.07 -15.66 -0.29
CA GLY A 67 0.03 -17.11 -0.47
C GLY A 67 1.19 -17.48 -1.37
N HIS A 68 0.97 -17.34 -2.67
CA HIS A 68 1.88 -17.86 -3.70
C HIS A 68 3.31 -17.28 -3.63
N TYR A 69 3.47 -15.95 -3.52
CA TYR A 69 4.81 -15.35 -3.50
C TYR A 69 5.63 -15.67 -2.26
N PRO A 70 5.08 -15.65 -1.04
CA PRO A 70 5.80 -16.12 0.15
C PRO A 70 6.25 -17.58 0.02
N GLU A 71 5.42 -18.46 -0.52
CA GLU A 71 5.77 -19.86 -0.75
C GLU A 71 6.88 -20.00 -1.81
N LEU A 72 6.77 -19.31 -2.92
CA LEU A 72 7.77 -19.29 -3.99
C LEU A 72 9.13 -18.84 -3.45
N ILE A 73 9.15 -17.72 -2.73
CA ILE A 73 10.37 -17.18 -2.12
C ILE A 73 10.92 -18.14 -1.08
N GLY A 74 10.06 -18.70 -0.21
CA GLY A 74 10.45 -19.65 0.82
C GLY A 74 11.08 -20.91 0.24
N ASN A 75 10.51 -21.48 -0.82
CA ASN A 75 11.03 -22.65 -1.51
C ASN A 75 12.35 -22.35 -2.22
N LEU A 76 12.44 -21.20 -2.89
CA LEU A 76 13.68 -20.76 -3.53
C LEU A 76 14.83 -20.59 -2.51
N LEU A 77 14.55 -19.89 -1.41
CA LEU A 77 15.54 -19.70 -0.33
C LEU A 77 15.94 -21.04 0.31
N ARG A 78 15.00 -21.94 0.55
CA ARG A 78 15.29 -23.28 1.05
C ARG A 78 16.28 -24.00 0.15
N ASP A 79 16.03 -24.04 -1.17
CA ASP A 79 16.92 -24.70 -2.12
C ASP A 79 18.30 -24.03 -2.21
N LEU A 80 18.35 -22.70 -2.11
CA LEU A 80 19.61 -21.96 -2.13
C LEU A 80 20.45 -22.15 -0.87
N TYR A 81 19.82 -22.26 0.30
CA TYR A 81 20.52 -22.36 1.59
C TYR A 81 20.71 -23.81 2.06
N THR A 82 20.01 -24.79 1.47
CA THR A 82 20.24 -26.19 1.80
C THR A 82 21.61 -26.65 1.26
N VAL A 83 22.40 -27.23 2.13
CA VAL A 83 23.69 -27.83 1.77
C VAL A 83 23.47 -29.32 1.49
N PRO A 84 23.51 -29.77 0.21
CA PRO A 84 23.35 -31.17 -0.11
C PRO A 84 24.61 -31.99 0.27
N ALA A 85 24.46 -33.30 0.42
CA ALA A 85 25.59 -34.22 0.63
C ALA A 85 26.48 -34.38 -0.63
N GLY A 86 25.99 -33.89 -1.79
CA GLY A 86 26.71 -33.96 -3.07
C GLY A 86 26.97 -32.56 -3.66
N PRO A 87 27.38 -32.47 -4.93
CA PRO A 87 27.65 -31.21 -5.59
C PRO A 87 26.40 -30.31 -5.61
N LYS A 88 26.55 -29.04 -5.25
CA LYS A 88 25.48 -28.05 -5.28
C LYS A 88 25.17 -27.60 -6.71
N SER A 89 23.91 -27.54 -7.05
CA SER A 89 23.48 -26.99 -8.35
C SER A 89 23.83 -25.50 -8.47
N PRO A 90 24.19 -25.01 -9.67
CA PRO A 90 24.39 -23.59 -9.91
C PRO A 90 23.12 -22.78 -9.54
N VAL A 91 23.31 -21.59 -8.99
CA VAL A 91 22.21 -20.70 -8.57
C VAL A 91 21.21 -20.45 -9.70
N PHE A 92 21.71 -20.26 -10.92
CA PHE A 92 20.86 -20.03 -12.09
C PHE A 92 19.93 -21.23 -12.40
N THR A 93 20.42 -22.45 -12.23
CA THR A 93 19.62 -23.67 -12.42
C THR A 93 18.51 -23.76 -11.37
N THR A 94 18.81 -23.41 -10.13
CA THR A 94 17.84 -23.37 -9.04
C THR A 94 16.78 -22.30 -9.30
N LEU A 95 17.18 -21.09 -9.68
CA LEU A 95 16.27 -20.01 -10.06
C LEU A 95 15.32 -20.43 -11.18
N ARG A 96 15.86 -21.03 -12.27
CA ARG A 96 15.05 -21.46 -13.42
C ARG A 96 14.04 -22.55 -13.06
N ARG A 97 14.30 -23.35 -12.04
CA ARG A 97 13.36 -24.38 -11.57
C ARG A 97 12.11 -23.76 -10.92
N HIS A 98 12.28 -22.67 -10.18
CA HIS A 98 11.20 -21.97 -9.46
C HIS A 98 10.57 -20.85 -10.29
N LEU A 99 11.32 -20.21 -11.19
CA LEU A 99 10.86 -19.09 -12.02
C LEU A 99 10.65 -19.55 -13.47
N THR A 100 9.48 -20.11 -13.72
CA THR A 100 9.05 -20.45 -15.08
C THR A 100 8.62 -19.18 -15.85
N LEU A 101 8.49 -19.28 -17.17
CA LEU A 101 7.98 -18.16 -17.98
C LEU A 101 6.56 -17.74 -17.57
N SER A 102 5.72 -18.70 -17.17
CA SER A 102 4.38 -18.41 -16.65
C SER A 102 4.42 -17.66 -15.32
N GLU A 103 5.33 -18.04 -14.41
CA GLU A 103 5.54 -17.32 -13.15
C GLU A 103 5.99 -15.89 -13.39
N LEU A 104 6.98 -15.70 -14.25
CA LEU A 104 7.47 -14.35 -14.60
C LEU A 104 6.38 -13.49 -15.21
N TRP A 105 5.51 -14.08 -16.05
CA TRP A 105 4.40 -13.36 -16.63
C TRP A 105 3.35 -12.96 -15.58
N THR A 106 3.01 -13.86 -14.67
CA THR A 106 2.08 -13.57 -13.56
C THR A 106 2.65 -12.47 -12.65
N MET A 107 3.94 -12.57 -12.28
CA MET A 107 4.60 -11.55 -11.49
C MET A 107 4.62 -10.18 -12.18
N LEU A 108 4.81 -10.16 -13.50
CA LEU A 108 4.80 -8.92 -14.28
C LEU A 108 3.41 -8.26 -14.27
N LEU A 109 2.34 -9.06 -14.40
CA LEU A 109 0.97 -8.56 -14.35
C LEU A 109 0.62 -8.02 -12.98
N ASP A 110 0.97 -8.75 -11.92
CA ASP A 110 0.73 -8.32 -10.54
C ASP A 110 1.55 -7.07 -10.18
N ALA A 111 2.83 -7.01 -10.60
CA ALA A 111 3.68 -5.83 -10.41
C ALA A 111 3.09 -4.59 -11.11
N LYS A 112 2.49 -4.76 -12.28
CA LYS A 112 1.80 -3.67 -13.00
C LYS A 112 0.57 -3.15 -12.23
N GLU A 113 -0.15 -4.02 -11.53
CA GLU A 113 -1.26 -3.59 -10.67
C GLU A 113 -0.75 -2.87 -9.41
N VAL A 114 0.32 -3.37 -8.79
CA VAL A 114 0.97 -2.71 -7.64
C VAL A 114 1.53 -1.34 -8.00
N ALA A 115 2.08 -1.18 -9.21
CA ALA A 115 2.64 0.09 -9.68
C ALA A 115 1.59 1.21 -9.91
N LYS A 116 0.29 0.90 -9.82
CA LYS A 116 -0.80 1.90 -9.93
C LYS A 116 -1.14 2.58 -8.60
N ILE A 117 -0.57 2.11 -7.50
CA ILE A 117 -0.68 2.68 -6.16
C ILE A 117 0.62 3.35 -5.74
#